data_7b96781bd8e6964bc5d27e1b52986b69
#
_entry.id   7b96781bd8e6964bc5d27e1b52986b69
#
_cell.length_a   1.000
_cell.length_b   1.000
_cell.length_c   1.000
_cell.angle_alpha   90.00
_cell.angle_beta   90.00
_cell.angle_gamma   90.00
#
_symmetry.space_group_name_H-M   'P 1'
#
loop_
_entity.id
_entity.type
_entity.pdbx_description
1 polymer ?
#
loop_
_entity_poly.entity_id
_entity_poly.type
_entity_poly.pdbx_seq_one_letter_code
_entity_poly.pdbx_strand_id
1 'polypeptide(L)'
;MNQKKLIIFMPSIEGGGVEKNLMIIANYLASRVKNITLISLSKKFKAKFNNKINFITTKTNFDYLNRKTKYLISLFLLFKQLLGSKNNVVFSFQANIYCILICKLLNVKVIVRSNSSPSGWSKNYIKKFIFRFVLNLADKIIVNSFDFKKEMKKNFNVESNCIYNPLDVNKIKKLSKKKVNVSNKKYL
;
A
#
# COMPACT_ATOMS: atom_id res chain seq x y z
N MET A 1 8.56 -15.69 -23.20
CA MET A 1 7.54 -15.69 -22.11
C MET A 1 7.52 -14.32 -21.46
N ASN A 2 6.42 -13.58 -21.59
CA ASN A 2 6.28 -12.25 -20.95
C ASN A 2 6.24 -12.42 -19.42
N GLN A 3 7.32 -12.03 -18.72
CA GLN A 3 7.43 -12.13 -17.28
C GLN A 3 6.40 -11.21 -16.60
N LYS A 4 5.66 -11.74 -15.61
CA LYS A 4 4.73 -10.96 -14.80
C LYS A 4 5.48 -9.83 -14.08
N LYS A 5 4.95 -8.61 -14.14
CA LYS A 5 5.47 -7.44 -13.44
C LYS A 5 4.61 -7.12 -12.24
N LEU A 6 5.23 -6.97 -11.06
CA LEU A 6 4.56 -6.51 -9.86
C LEU A 6 4.68 -4.99 -9.74
N ILE A 7 3.56 -4.31 -9.67
CA ILE A 7 3.49 -2.85 -9.45
C ILE A 7 2.96 -2.61 -8.04
N ILE A 8 3.78 -2.11 -7.14
CA ILE A 8 3.36 -1.63 -5.83
C ILE A 8 2.88 -0.19 -5.97
N PHE A 9 1.69 0.09 -5.45
CA PHE A 9 1.07 1.41 -5.53
C PHE A 9 0.92 2.03 -4.16
N MET A 10 1.67 3.10 -3.90
CA MET A 10 1.69 3.85 -2.65
C MET A 10 1.90 5.35 -2.95
N PRO A 11 0.86 6.10 -3.31
CA PRO A 11 0.94 7.50 -3.75
C PRO A 11 1.73 8.42 -2.84
N SER A 12 1.55 8.32 -1.53
CA SER A 12 2.17 9.20 -0.54
C SER A 12 2.83 8.39 0.57
N ILE A 13 4.09 8.71 0.88
CA ILE A 13 4.84 8.14 1.99
C ILE A 13 5.20 9.28 2.94
N GLU A 14 4.66 9.23 4.17
CA GLU A 14 4.81 10.27 5.19
C GLU A 14 5.62 9.80 6.41
N GLY A 15 5.95 8.51 6.46
CA GLY A 15 6.78 7.91 7.51
C GLY A 15 6.01 7.23 8.65
N GLY A 16 4.71 7.00 8.48
CA GLY A 16 3.86 6.29 9.44
C GLY A 16 4.05 4.77 9.47
N GLY A 17 3.16 4.08 10.18
CA GLY A 17 3.20 2.62 10.34
C GLY A 17 2.95 1.85 9.04
N VAL A 18 2.02 2.33 8.20
CA VAL A 18 1.69 1.71 6.90
C VAL A 18 2.91 1.74 5.98
N GLU A 19 3.62 2.85 5.96
CA GLU A 19 4.81 3.07 5.14
C GLU A 19 5.99 2.22 5.59
N LYS A 20 6.16 2.02 6.91
CA LYS A 20 7.16 1.09 7.44
C LYS A 20 6.88 -0.34 6.97
N ASN A 21 5.61 -0.77 7.03
CA ASN A 21 5.20 -2.07 6.52
C ASN A 21 5.43 -2.20 5.00
N LEU A 22 5.10 -1.15 4.23
CA LEU A 22 5.40 -1.10 2.80
C LEU A 22 6.88 -1.33 2.53
N MET A 23 7.79 -0.64 3.25
CA MET A 23 9.24 -0.76 3.05
C MET A 23 9.71 -2.19 3.30
N ILE A 24 9.26 -2.82 4.40
CA ILE A 24 9.62 -4.21 4.71
C ILE A 24 9.10 -5.15 3.63
N ILE A 25 7.83 -5.03 3.25
CA ILE A 25 7.19 -5.90 2.25
C ILE A 25 7.83 -5.71 0.87
N ALA A 26 8.02 -4.47 0.42
CA ALA A 26 8.59 -4.17 -0.89
C ALA A 26 10.04 -4.68 -1.00
N ASN A 27 10.88 -4.46 0.02
CA ASN A 27 12.25 -4.93 0.03
C ASN A 27 12.33 -6.47 0.08
N TYR A 28 11.44 -7.12 0.82
CA TYR A 28 11.33 -8.58 0.83
C TYR A 28 10.92 -9.13 -0.55
N LEU A 29 9.93 -8.52 -1.19
CA LEU A 29 9.49 -8.93 -2.53
C LEU A 29 10.56 -8.69 -3.59
N ALA A 30 11.38 -7.64 -3.46
CA ALA A 30 12.48 -7.35 -4.38
C ALA A 30 13.56 -8.44 -4.42
N SER A 31 13.67 -9.28 -3.38
CA SER A 31 14.56 -10.44 -3.38
C SER A 31 13.95 -11.67 -4.07
N ARG A 32 12.64 -11.68 -4.36
CA ARG A 32 11.89 -12.83 -4.89
C ARG A 32 11.22 -12.60 -6.23
N VAL A 33 10.94 -11.34 -6.56
CA VAL A 33 10.25 -10.96 -7.80
C VAL A 33 11.24 -10.20 -8.69
N LYS A 34 11.50 -10.72 -9.90
CA LYS A 34 12.48 -10.11 -10.83
C LYS A 34 12.07 -8.70 -11.28
N ASN A 35 10.79 -8.51 -11.61
CA ASN A 35 10.28 -7.25 -12.16
C ASN A 35 9.34 -6.58 -11.16
N ILE A 36 9.89 -5.72 -10.31
CA ILE A 36 9.13 -4.97 -9.30
C ILE A 36 9.25 -3.46 -9.53
N THR A 37 8.11 -2.80 -9.49
CA THR A 37 8.02 -1.35 -9.65
C THR A 37 7.25 -0.77 -8.46
N LEU A 38 7.68 0.36 -7.92
CA LEU A 38 6.96 1.14 -6.92
C LEU A 38 6.58 2.50 -7.50
N ILE A 39 5.28 2.82 -7.48
CA ILE A 39 4.77 4.13 -7.87
C ILE A 39 4.51 4.95 -6.62
N SER A 40 5.24 6.05 -6.45
CA SER A 40 5.07 7.00 -5.35
C SER A 40 5.60 8.38 -5.71
N LEU A 41 4.94 9.44 -5.21
CA LEU A 41 5.42 10.82 -5.39
C LEU A 41 6.41 11.26 -4.30
N SER A 42 6.59 10.47 -3.23
CA SER A 42 7.46 10.82 -2.10
C SER A 42 8.90 10.43 -2.36
N LYS A 43 9.63 11.24 -3.13
CA LYS A 43 11.02 10.99 -3.57
C LYS A 43 12.00 10.80 -2.42
N LYS A 44 11.84 11.53 -1.32
CA LYS A 44 12.73 11.49 -0.14
C LYS A 44 12.88 10.10 0.48
N PHE A 45 11.94 9.21 0.24
CA PHE A 45 12.00 7.84 0.76
C PHE A 45 12.63 6.83 -0.20
N LYS A 46 12.99 7.22 -1.43
CA LYS A 46 13.54 6.31 -2.45
C LYS A 46 14.74 5.50 -1.93
N ALA A 47 15.65 6.12 -1.19
CA ALA A 47 16.85 5.47 -0.65
C ALA A 47 16.55 4.35 0.39
N LYS A 48 15.33 4.27 0.92
CA LYS A 48 14.92 3.21 1.87
C LYS A 48 14.48 1.92 1.18
N PHE A 49 14.34 1.93 -0.14
CA PHE A 49 13.96 0.78 -0.95
C PHE A 49 15.15 0.14 -1.61
N ASN A 50 15.06 -1.17 -1.81
CA ASN A 50 16.09 -1.94 -2.52
C ASN A 50 16.28 -1.38 -3.94
N ASN A 51 17.53 -1.33 -4.40
CA ASN A 51 17.91 -0.81 -5.73
C ASN A 51 17.31 -1.61 -6.91
N LYS A 52 16.89 -2.85 -6.68
CA LYS A 52 16.16 -3.67 -7.66
C LYS A 52 14.73 -3.18 -7.92
N ILE A 53 14.20 -2.31 -7.06
CA ILE A 53 12.86 -1.74 -7.23
C ILE A 53 12.93 -0.56 -8.19
N ASN A 54 12.27 -0.67 -9.34
CA ASN A 54 12.09 0.46 -10.25
C ASN A 54 11.13 1.48 -9.61
N PHE A 55 11.68 2.60 -9.15
CA PHE A 55 10.89 3.64 -8.47
C PHE A 55 10.36 4.66 -9.49
N ILE A 56 9.06 4.63 -9.75
CA ILE A 56 8.37 5.57 -10.64
C ILE A 56 7.82 6.75 -9.84
N THR A 57 8.21 7.94 -10.26
CA THR A 57 7.76 9.21 -9.72
C THR A 57 7.73 10.27 -10.82
N THR A 58 7.34 11.49 -10.51
CA THR A 58 7.40 12.64 -11.45
C THR A 58 8.80 13.23 -11.52
N LYS A 59 9.14 13.93 -12.61
CA LYS A 59 10.39 14.69 -12.72
C LYS A 59 10.45 15.79 -11.65
N THR A 60 9.37 16.56 -11.50
CA THR A 60 9.23 17.61 -10.50
C THR A 60 9.06 17.01 -9.09
N ASN A 61 9.58 17.70 -8.08
CA ASN A 61 9.35 17.32 -6.68
C ASN A 61 7.99 17.84 -6.23
N PHE A 62 7.11 16.92 -5.83
CA PHE A 62 5.77 17.21 -5.32
C PHE A 62 5.61 16.83 -3.84
N ASP A 63 6.70 16.78 -3.06
CA ASP A 63 6.64 16.45 -1.63
C ASP A 63 5.78 17.45 -0.84
N TYR A 64 5.68 18.70 -1.29
CA TYR A 64 4.89 19.78 -0.69
C TYR A 64 3.38 19.69 -0.96
N LEU A 65 2.96 18.90 -1.94
CA LEU A 65 1.54 18.77 -2.27
C LEU A 65 0.77 18.02 -1.19
N ASN A 66 -0.51 18.37 -1.06
CA ASN A 66 -1.42 17.65 -0.19
C ASN A 66 -1.65 16.21 -0.67
N ARG A 67 -2.13 15.35 0.24
CA ARG A 67 -2.32 13.92 -0.01
C ARG A 67 -3.29 13.64 -1.17
N LYS A 68 -4.36 14.41 -1.32
CA LYS A 68 -5.36 14.21 -2.37
C LYS A 68 -4.77 14.43 -3.77
N THR A 69 -4.01 15.53 -3.94
CA THR A 69 -3.33 15.83 -5.20
C THR A 69 -2.29 14.76 -5.56
N LYS A 70 -1.51 14.29 -4.56
CA LYS A 70 -0.60 13.16 -4.75
C LYS A 70 -1.33 11.91 -5.23
N TYR A 71 -2.52 11.64 -4.72
CA TYR A 71 -3.33 10.50 -5.17
C TYR A 71 -3.71 10.63 -6.64
N LEU A 72 -4.22 11.78 -7.08
CA LEU A 72 -4.63 12.01 -8.48
C LEU A 72 -3.45 11.84 -9.44
N ILE A 73 -2.32 12.48 -9.15
CA ILE A 73 -1.12 12.38 -10.00
C ILE A 73 -0.61 10.93 -10.06
N SER A 74 -0.57 10.23 -8.91
CA SER A 74 -0.10 8.84 -8.86
C SER A 74 -1.05 7.88 -9.58
N LEU A 75 -2.37 8.11 -9.53
CA LEU A 75 -3.34 7.33 -10.29
C LEU A 75 -3.15 7.52 -11.81
N PHE A 76 -2.84 8.74 -12.25
CA PHE A 76 -2.50 8.99 -13.64
C PHE A 76 -1.20 8.28 -14.06
N LEU A 77 -0.16 8.29 -13.21
CA LEU A 77 1.07 7.53 -13.45
C LEU A 77 0.80 6.02 -13.51
N LEU A 78 -0.06 5.50 -12.60
CA LEU A 78 -0.49 4.10 -12.62
C LEU A 78 -1.19 3.78 -13.94
N PHE A 79 -2.17 4.58 -14.33
CA PHE A 79 -2.90 4.40 -15.59
C PHE A 79 -1.94 4.34 -16.78
N LYS A 80 -1.04 5.33 -16.94
CA LYS A 80 -0.01 5.32 -17.99
C LYS A 80 0.87 4.07 -17.97
N GLN A 81 1.27 3.61 -16.76
CA GLN A 81 2.13 2.44 -16.62
C GLN A 81 1.41 1.13 -16.98
N LEU A 82 0.08 1.09 -16.86
CA LEU A 82 -0.74 -0.08 -17.20
C LEU A 82 -1.15 -0.12 -18.68
N LEU A 83 -1.19 1.02 -19.36
CA LEU A 83 -1.49 1.06 -20.79
C LEU A 83 -0.46 0.24 -21.58
N GLY A 84 -0.95 -0.66 -22.41
CA GLY A 84 -0.11 -1.50 -23.29
C GLY A 84 0.62 -2.66 -22.62
N SER A 85 0.42 -2.90 -21.31
CA SER A 85 1.12 -3.97 -20.58
C SER A 85 0.14 -5.02 -20.05
N LYS A 86 0.09 -6.19 -20.69
CA LYS A 86 -0.90 -7.26 -20.42
C LYS A 86 -0.60 -8.15 -19.19
N ASN A 87 0.63 -8.14 -18.64
CA ASN A 87 1.05 -9.08 -17.60
C ASN A 87 1.40 -8.44 -16.26
N ASN A 88 0.65 -7.41 -15.87
CA ASN A 88 0.85 -6.71 -14.61
C ASN A 88 -0.03 -7.30 -13.50
N VAL A 89 0.50 -7.26 -12.27
CA VAL A 89 -0.27 -7.39 -11.03
C VAL A 89 -0.02 -6.13 -10.20
N VAL A 90 -1.08 -5.45 -9.81
CA VAL A 90 -0.97 -4.26 -8.95
C VAL A 90 -1.20 -4.64 -7.49
N PHE A 91 -0.30 -4.18 -6.60
CA PHE A 91 -0.45 -4.33 -5.16
C PHE A 91 -0.58 -2.95 -4.52
N SER A 92 -1.79 -2.58 -4.13
CA SER A 92 -2.13 -1.25 -3.62
C SER A 92 -2.12 -1.21 -2.09
N PHE A 93 -1.51 -0.15 -1.54
CA PHE A 93 -1.46 0.15 -0.10
C PHE A 93 -2.27 1.40 0.28
N GLN A 94 -2.60 2.24 -0.71
CA GLN A 94 -3.38 3.47 -0.53
C GLN A 94 -4.26 3.73 -1.75
N ALA A 95 -5.29 4.59 -1.58
CA ALA A 95 -6.25 4.95 -2.62
C ALA A 95 -6.91 3.72 -3.29
N ASN A 96 -7.16 2.67 -2.50
CA ASN A 96 -7.53 1.33 -2.97
C ASN A 96 -8.75 1.35 -3.90
N ILE A 97 -9.80 2.10 -3.57
CA ILE A 97 -11.04 2.18 -4.39
C ILE A 97 -10.72 2.64 -5.82
N TYR A 98 -9.97 3.74 -5.96
CA TYR A 98 -9.61 4.28 -7.27
C TYR A 98 -8.63 3.37 -8.02
N CYS A 99 -7.69 2.76 -7.28
CA CYS A 99 -6.75 1.80 -7.85
C CYS A 99 -7.48 0.57 -8.43
N ILE A 100 -8.48 0.01 -7.72
CA ILE A 100 -9.29 -1.10 -8.19
C ILE A 100 -10.00 -0.71 -9.49
N LEU A 101 -10.66 0.44 -9.52
CA LEU A 101 -11.41 0.90 -10.70
C LEU A 101 -10.50 1.02 -11.94
N ILE A 102 -9.32 1.63 -11.81
CA ILE A 102 -8.35 1.74 -12.91
C ILE A 102 -7.89 0.35 -13.36
N CYS A 103 -7.55 -0.53 -12.43
CA CYS A 103 -7.08 -1.87 -12.76
C CYS A 103 -8.16 -2.68 -13.47
N LYS A 104 -9.42 -2.59 -13.05
CA LYS A 104 -10.51 -3.32 -13.69
C LYS A 104 -10.87 -2.75 -15.06
N LEU A 105 -10.84 -1.43 -15.23
CA LEU A 105 -11.01 -0.80 -16.54
C LEU A 105 -9.98 -1.30 -17.57
N LEU A 106 -8.74 -1.56 -17.11
CA LEU A 106 -7.64 -2.02 -17.96
C LEU A 106 -7.42 -3.55 -17.93
N ASN A 107 -8.35 -4.30 -17.33
CA ASN A 107 -8.28 -5.76 -17.17
C ASN A 107 -6.98 -6.26 -16.52
N VAL A 108 -6.51 -5.56 -15.47
CA VAL A 108 -5.30 -5.85 -14.71
C VAL A 108 -5.67 -6.44 -13.35
N LYS A 109 -4.96 -7.48 -12.91
CA LYS A 109 -5.13 -8.06 -11.57
C LYS A 109 -4.71 -7.08 -10.49
N VAL A 110 -5.56 -6.96 -9.44
CA VAL A 110 -5.31 -6.03 -8.34
C VAL A 110 -5.48 -6.72 -6.98
N ILE A 111 -4.44 -6.60 -6.17
CA ILE A 111 -4.42 -6.96 -4.76
C ILE A 111 -4.43 -5.66 -3.97
N VAL A 112 -5.28 -5.54 -2.97
CA VAL A 112 -5.32 -4.36 -2.12
C VAL A 112 -5.06 -4.72 -0.67
N ARG A 113 -4.30 -3.88 0.03
CA ARG A 113 -4.08 -3.99 1.46
C ARG A 113 -4.83 -2.88 2.19
N SER A 114 -5.75 -3.28 3.06
CA SER A 114 -6.43 -2.38 3.98
C SER A 114 -5.63 -2.29 5.28
N ASN A 115 -5.24 -1.06 5.63
CA ASN A 115 -4.40 -0.80 6.80
C ASN A 115 -5.15 -0.07 7.93
N SER A 116 -6.44 0.15 7.78
CA SER A 116 -7.31 0.81 8.76
C SER A 116 -8.60 0.02 8.95
N SER A 117 -9.23 0.22 10.13
CA SER A 117 -10.52 -0.40 10.43
C SER A 117 -11.58 0.01 9.40
N PRO A 118 -12.26 -0.96 8.79
CA PRO A 118 -13.37 -0.71 7.86
C PRO A 118 -14.53 0.07 8.49
N SER A 119 -14.77 -0.08 9.78
CA SER A 119 -15.85 0.60 10.50
C SER A 119 -15.74 2.12 10.46
N GLY A 120 -14.52 2.66 10.37
CA GLY A 120 -14.26 4.10 10.28
C GLY A 120 -14.39 4.71 8.88
N TRP A 121 -14.61 3.91 7.83
CA TRP A 121 -14.51 4.42 6.45
C TRP A 121 -15.70 5.28 6.03
N SER A 122 -16.91 4.96 6.46
CA SER A 122 -18.10 5.77 6.19
C SER A 122 -19.30 5.37 7.06
N LYS A 123 -20.04 6.37 7.53
CA LYS A 123 -21.38 6.20 8.11
C LYS A 123 -22.50 6.26 7.03
N ASN A 124 -22.19 6.78 5.84
CA ASN A 124 -23.15 6.96 4.75
C ASN A 124 -23.42 5.64 4.03
N TYR A 125 -24.68 5.25 3.92
CA TYR A 125 -25.12 4.00 3.28
C TYR A 125 -24.74 3.92 1.80
N ILE A 126 -24.88 5.01 1.05
CA ILE A 126 -24.52 5.05 -0.37
C ILE A 126 -23.03 4.79 -0.56
N LYS A 127 -22.18 5.44 0.26
CA LYS A 127 -20.73 5.19 0.22
C LYS A 127 -20.38 3.77 0.61
N LYS A 128 -21.07 3.17 1.60
CA LYS A 128 -20.87 1.76 1.96
C LYS A 128 -21.23 0.84 0.79
N PHE A 129 -22.33 1.12 0.09
CA PHE A 129 -22.73 0.34 -1.08
C PHE A 129 -21.69 0.43 -2.20
N ILE A 130 -21.22 1.63 -2.52
CA ILE A 130 -20.14 1.84 -3.52
C ILE A 130 -18.88 1.11 -3.11
N PHE A 131 -18.45 1.22 -1.84
CA PHE A 131 -17.26 0.53 -1.34
C PHE A 131 -17.41 -0.98 -1.43
N ARG A 132 -18.56 -1.52 -1.03
CA ARG A 132 -18.87 -2.95 -1.19
C ARG A 132 -18.73 -3.40 -2.64
N PHE A 133 -19.36 -2.69 -3.56
CA PHE A 133 -19.31 -3.02 -4.99
C PHE A 133 -17.87 -2.99 -5.51
N VAL A 134 -17.15 -1.89 -5.30
CA VAL A 134 -15.77 -1.74 -5.81
C VAL A 134 -14.81 -2.73 -5.17
N LEU A 135 -14.90 -2.96 -3.85
CA LEU A 135 -14.02 -3.91 -3.17
C LEU A 135 -14.20 -5.34 -3.69
N ASN A 136 -15.42 -5.76 -4.00
CA ASN A 136 -15.69 -7.08 -4.58
C ASN A 136 -15.11 -7.24 -5.99
N LEU A 137 -14.73 -6.18 -6.67
CA LEU A 137 -14.00 -6.25 -7.94
C LEU A 137 -12.51 -6.60 -7.75
N ALA A 138 -11.93 -6.42 -6.56
CA ALA A 138 -10.52 -6.76 -6.32
C ALA A 138 -10.29 -8.27 -6.40
N ASP A 139 -9.15 -8.68 -6.97
CA ASP A 139 -8.81 -10.11 -7.05
C ASP A 139 -8.45 -10.68 -5.68
N LYS A 140 -7.82 -9.88 -4.81
CA LYS A 140 -7.54 -10.23 -3.41
C LYS A 140 -7.56 -8.99 -2.53
N ILE A 141 -8.07 -9.16 -1.32
CA ILE A 141 -8.03 -8.13 -0.28
C ILE A 141 -7.26 -8.69 0.91
N ILE A 142 -6.27 -7.93 1.37
CA ILE A 142 -5.46 -8.24 2.54
C ILE A 142 -5.80 -7.26 3.64
N VAL A 143 -6.03 -7.78 4.84
CA VAL A 143 -6.20 -7.00 6.08
C VAL A 143 -5.12 -7.40 7.08
N ASN A 144 -4.84 -6.56 8.06
CA ASN A 144 -3.73 -6.76 9.00
C ASN A 144 -4.14 -7.34 10.36
N SER A 145 -5.43 -7.65 10.57
CA SER A 145 -5.93 -8.33 11.76
C SER A 145 -7.18 -9.16 11.47
N PHE A 146 -7.47 -10.13 12.34
CA PHE A 146 -8.71 -10.90 12.26
C PHE A 146 -9.95 -10.04 12.53
N ASP A 147 -9.85 -9.04 13.37
CA ASP A 147 -10.97 -8.13 13.63
C ASP A 147 -11.31 -7.32 12.38
N PHE A 148 -10.31 -6.82 11.66
CA PHE A 148 -10.54 -6.15 10.37
C PHE A 148 -11.13 -7.10 9.33
N LYS A 149 -10.75 -8.38 9.33
CA LYS A 149 -11.38 -9.40 8.48
C LYS A 149 -12.86 -9.57 8.80
N LYS A 150 -13.23 -9.69 10.11
CA LYS A 150 -14.63 -9.76 10.55
C LYS A 150 -15.41 -8.51 10.15
N GLU A 151 -14.83 -7.32 10.35
CA GLU A 151 -15.45 -6.06 9.98
C GLU A 151 -15.66 -5.91 8.47
N MET A 152 -14.71 -6.35 7.63
CA MET A 152 -14.86 -6.36 6.17
C MET A 152 -16.06 -7.22 5.75
N LYS A 153 -16.20 -8.41 6.33
CA LYS A 153 -17.34 -9.28 6.07
C LYS A 153 -18.65 -8.66 6.56
N LYS A 154 -18.68 -8.16 7.81
CA LYS A 154 -19.86 -7.57 8.43
C LYS A 154 -20.34 -6.30 7.72
N ASN A 155 -19.44 -5.36 7.43
CA ASN A 155 -19.82 -4.01 6.96
C ASN A 155 -19.96 -3.94 5.44
N PHE A 156 -19.21 -4.75 4.69
CA PHE A 156 -19.16 -4.67 3.23
C PHE A 156 -19.51 -5.98 2.54
N ASN A 157 -19.71 -7.07 3.30
CA ASN A 157 -19.89 -8.43 2.75
C ASN A 157 -18.77 -8.82 1.75
N VAL A 158 -17.53 -8.54 2.12
CA VAL A 158 -16.34 -8.74 1.30
C VAL A 158 -15.42 -9.75 1.99
N GLU A 159 -14.95 -10.75 1.23
CA GLU A 159 -13.97 -11.71 1.71
C GLU A 159 -12.57 -11.11 1.69
N SER A 160 -11.79 -11.38 2.73
CA SER A 160 -10.42 -10.89 2.85
C SER A 160 -9.49 -11.91 3.51
N ASN A 161 -8.20 -11.81 3.23
CA ASN A 161 -7.15 -12.61 3.84
C ASN A 161 -6.47 -11.81 4.96
N CYS A 162 -6.36 -12.39 6.16
CA CYS A 162 -5.62 -11.77 7.24
C CYS A 162 -4.12 -12.10 7.08
N ILE A 163 -3.30 -11.06 6.87
CA ILE A 163 -1.85 -11.14 6.89
C ILE A 163 -1.35 -10.03 7.80
N TYR A 164 -0.83 -10.39 8.97
CA TYR A 164 -0.34 -9.44 9.96
C TYR A 164 0.75 -8.51 9.41
N ASN A 165 0.97 -7.40 10.10
CA ASN A 165 2.06 -6.49 9.77
C ASN A 165 3.41 -7.17 10.03
N PRO A 166 4.37 -7.07 9.11
CA PRO A 166 5.70 -7.62 9.31
C PRO A 166 6.46 -6.84 10.37
N LEU A 167 7.31 -7.53 11.12
CA LEU A 167 8.25 -6.93 12.06
C LEU A 167 9.68 -7.08 11.53
N ASP A 168 10.45 -6.01 11.63
CA ASP A 168 11.90 -6.04 11.38
C ASP A 168 12.62 -6.50 12.65
N VAL A 169 12.66 -7.83 12.84
CA VAL A 169 13.24 -8.47 14.03
C VAL A 169 14.70 -8.07 14.23
N ASN A 170 15.48 -7.96 13.15
CA ASN A 170 16.90 -7.60 13.24
C ASN A 170 17.07 -6.16 13.74
N LYS A 171 16.25 -5.24 13.24
CA LYS A 171 16.23 -3.86 13.72
C LYS A 171 15.79 -3.75 15.17
N ILE A 172 14.76 -4.48 15.57
CA ILE A 172 14.28 -4.52 16.96
C ILE A 172 15.39 -5.03 17.88
N LYS A 173 16.02 -6.17 17.55
CA LYS A 173 17.15 -6.72 18.32
C LYS A 173 18.33 -5.76 18.43
N LYS A 174 18.64 -5.01 17.35
CA LYS A 174 19.71 -3.99 17.35
C LYS A 174 19.36 -2.81 18.26
N LEU A 175 18.10 -2.37 18.25
CA LEU A 175 17.64 -1.26 19.07
C LEU A 175 17.52 -1.63 20.55
N SER A 176 17.11 -2.86 20.89
CA SER A 176 17.00 -3.32 22.28
C SER A 176 18.35 -3.40 23.01
N LYS A 177 19.46 -3.53 22.26
CA LYS A 177 20.82 -3.52 22.81
C LYS A 177 21.38 -2.12 23.06
N LYS A 178 20.72 -1.05 22.63
CA LYS A 178 21.16 0.31 22.88
C LYS A 178 20.86 0.69 24.33
N LYS A 179 21.88 1.19 25.05
CA LYS A 179 21.68 1.81 26.37
C LYS A 179 20.70 2.99 26.21
N VAL A 180 19.60 2.96 26.96
CA VAL A 180 18.68 4.10 27.04
C VAL A 180 19.07 4.89 28.28
N ASN A 181 19.46 6.14 28.12
CA ASN A 181 19.56 7.06 29.24
C ASN A 181 18.12 7.41 29.67
N VAL A 182 17.62 6.71 30.66
CA VAL A 182 16.34 7.05 31.29
C VAL A 182 16.59 8.30 32.11
N SER A 183 16.06 9.44 31.67
CA SER A 183 16.05 10.65 32.50
C SER A 183 15.18 10.36 33.75
N ASN A 184 15.64 10.72 34.95
CA ASN A 184 14.90 10.57 36.22
C ASN A 184 13.65 11.47 36.31
N LYS A 185 13.09 11.92 35.19
CA LYS A 185 11.81 12.64 35.19
C LYS A 185 10.69 11.64 35.41
N LYS A 186 10.03 11.75 36.59
CA LYS A 186 8.76 11.05 36.86
C LYS A 186 7.77 11.40 35.72
N TYR A 187 7.38 10.38 34.97
CA TYR A 187 6.22 10.51 34.08
C TYR A 187 4.98 10.35 34.97
N LEU A 188 4.23 11.42 35.12
CA LEU A 188 2.89 11.42 35.70
C LEU A 188 1.90 11.07 34.62
#